data_899318667fef74eeda0174b14cb8abcf
#
_entry.id   899318667fef74eeda0174b14cb8abcf
#
_cell.length_a   1.000
_cell.length_b   1.000
_cell.length_c   1.000
_cell.angle_alpha   90.00
_cell.angle_beta   90.00
_cell.angle_gamma   90.00
#
_symmetry.space_group_name_H-M   'P 1'
#
loop_
_entity.id
_entity.type
_entity.pdbx_description
1 polymer ?
#
loop_
_entity_poly.entity_id
_entity_poly.type
_entity_poly.pdbx_seq_one_letter_code
_entity_poly.pdbx_strand_id
1 'polypeptide(L)'
;DLIESGPTKGRMVHIRGGHSRGRIAQRLSDMGRPCDTAVVYDQIEKTLNEKAKQLFSANIPVIVPIFSPRTAELLLKQIQPSIQTYIVAMSQSIAQVFAKIPDINCSIAKSPDQKAMQQSVVRLLRDANLLEPLAKHH
;
A
#
# COMPACT_ATOMS: atom_id res chain seq x y z
N ASP A 1 2.94 26.54 1.56
CA ASP A 1 2.00 25.41 1.46
C ASP A 1 0.73 25.89 0.74
N LEU A 2 0.26 25.18 -0.31
CA LEU A 2 -0.88 25.60 -1.16
C LEU A 2 -2.18 25.83 -0.36
N ILE A 3 -2.31 25.18 0.80
CA ILE A 3 -3.46 25.34 1.70
C ILE A 3 -3.40 26.66 2.47
N GLU A 4 -2.22 27.16 2.77
CA GLU A 4 -2.02 28.42 3.54
C GLU A 4 -2.23 29.65 2.67
N SER A 5 -1.96 29.56 1.37
CA SER A 5 -2.07 30.67 0.41
C SER A 5 -3.42 30.72 -0.33
N GLY A 6 -4.34 29.79 -0.11
CA GLY A 6 -5.64 29.76 -0.77
C GLY A 6 -6.62 30.82 -0.30
N PRO A 7 -7.74 31.04 -1.02
CA PRO A 7 -8.73 32.08 -0.69
C PRO A 7 -9.29 31.90 0.73
N THR A 8 -9.37 32.97 1.45
CA THR A 8 -9.85 33.00 2.85
C THR A 8 -11.39 32.99 2.97
N LYS A 9 -12.11 33.13 1.89
CA LYS A 9 -13.58 33.15 1.83
C LYS A 9 -14.11 31.95 1.10
N GLY A 10 -15.11 31.28 1.65
CA GLY A 10 -15.81 30.12 1.08
C GLY A 10 -15.94 28.98 2.08
N ARG A 11 -16.92 28.12 1.85
CA ARG A 11 -17.07 26.86 2.61
C ARG A 11 -16.18 25.80 1.98
N MET A 12 -15.43 25.09 2.82
CA MET A 12 -14.62 23.95 2.39
C MET A 12 -15.28 22.67 2.83
N VAL A 13 -15.17 21.62 1.99
CA VAL A 13 -15.64 20.28 2.32
C VAL A 13 -14.51 19.30 2.05
N HIS A 14 -14.09 18.58 3.07
CA HIS A 14 -13.17 17.46 2.95
C HIS A 14 -13.94 16.18 2.59
N ILE A 15 -13.92 15.81 1.32
CA ILE A 15 -14.50 14.57 0.83
C ILE A 15 -13.52 13.43 1.15
N ARG A 16 -14.01 12.37 1.85
CA ARG A 16 -13.14 11.26 2.25
C ARG A 16 -13.87 9.93 2.30
N GLY A 17 -13.09 8.85 2.38
CA GLY A 17 -13.59 7.53 2.78
C GLY A 17 -13.84 7.44 4.29
N GLY A 18 -14.60 6.44 4.73
CA GLY A 18 -14.85 6.16 6.14
C GLY A 18 -13.54 6.02 6.93
N HIS A 19 -12.57 5.30 6.39
CA HIS A 19 -11.21 5.20 6.92
C HIS A 19 -10.31 6.23 6.24
N SER A 20 -9.95 7.28 6.94
CA SER A 20 -8.95 8.24 6.47
C SER A 20 -7.90 8.49 7.54
N ARG A 21 -6.64 8.62 7.13
CA ARG A 21 -5.55 9.06 8.00
C ARG A 21 -5.42 10.58 7.87
N GLY A 22 -5.23 11.25 9.00
CA GLY A 22 -5.04 12.70 9.06
C GLY A 22 -6.28 13.46 9.50
N ARG A 23 -6.04 14.65 10.02
CA ARG A 23 -7.06 15.57 10.55
C ARG A 23 -7.15 16.83 9.69
N ILE A 24 -7.29 16.68 8.37
CA ILE A 24 -7.28 17.82 7.44
C ILE A 24 -8.36 18.83 7.82
N ALA A 25 -9.62 18.38 7.98
CA ALA A 25 -10.72 19.25 8.35
C ALA A 25 -10.49 19.93 9.71
N GLN A 26 -9.99 19.22 10.70
CA GLN A 26 -9.65 19.78 12.02
C GLN A 26 -8.55 20.83 11.90
N ARG A 27 -7.44 20.51 11.23
CA ARG A 27 -6.32 21.45 11.05
C ARG A 27 -6.75 22.74 10.33
N LEU A 28 -7.60 22.61 9.30
CA LEU A 28 -8.14 23.78 8.62
C LEU A 28 -9.02 24.62 9.54
N SER A 29 -9.88 23.96 10.35
CA SER A 29 -10.71 24.66 11.33
C SER A 29 -9.88 25.36 12.40
N ASP A 30 -8.83 24.71 12.89
CA ASP A 30 -7.90 25.29 13.87
C ASP A 30 -7.15 26.52 13.30
N MET A 31 -6.98 26.58 11.99
CA MET A 31 -6.42 27.73 11.24
C MET A 31 -7.47 28.81 10.91
N GLY A 32 -8.67 28.75 11.49
CA GLY A 32 -9.75 29.68 11.21
C GLY A 32 -10.43 29.49 9.85
N ARG A 33 -10.26 28.31 9.23
CA ARG A 33 -10.89 27.95 7.95
C ARG A 33 -11.87 26.79 8.16
N PRO A 34 -13.14 27.04 8.48
CA PRO A 34 -14.12 26.00 8.72
C PRO A 34 -14.20 25.03 7.55
N CYS A 35 -14.04 23.74 7.84
CA CYS A 35 -14.04 22.68 6.84
C CYS A 35 -14.97 21.56 7.29
N ASP A 36 -16.06 21.37 6.56
CA ASP A 36 -16.97 20.25 6.76
C ASP A 36 -16.34 18.94 6.26
N THR A 37 -16.81 17.83 6.76
CA THR A 37 -16.36 16.51 6.29
C THR A 37 -17.54 15.76 5.69
N ALA A 38 -17.36 15.26 4.46
CA ALA A 38 -18.31 14.38 3.79
C ALA A 38 -17.67 12.99 3.56
N VAL A 39 -18.22 11.96 4.21
CA VAL A 39 -17.86 10.57 3.96
C VAL A 39 -18.68 10.07 2.78
N VAL A 40 -18.05 9.75 1.66
CA VAL A 40 -18.72 9.40 0.40
C VAL A 40 -18.52 7.96 -0.03
N TYR A 41 -17.58 7.23 0.60
CA TYR A 41 -17.37 5.79 0.37
C TYR A 41 -16.83 5.12 1.63
N ASP A 42 -16.98 3.81 1.71
CA ASP A 42 -16.33 2.99 2.73
C ASP A 42 -15.51 1.87 2.08
N GLN A 43 -14.44 1.48 2.77
CA GLN A 43 -13.57 0.38 2.36
C GLN A 43 -13.87 -0.83 3.23
N ILE A 44 -14.51 -1.83 2.64
CA ILE A 44 -14.84 -3.08 3.31
C ILE A 44 -13.63 -4.03 3.19
N GLU A 45 -13.19 -4.56 4.33
CA GLU A 45 -12.18 -5.62 4.37
C GLU A 45 -12.75 -6.89 3.73
N LYS A 46 -11.98 -7.46 2.80
CA LYS A 46 -12.30 -8.76 2.21
C LYS A 46 -11.20 -9.77 2.56
N THR A 47 -11.61 -11.01 2.76
CA THR A 47 -10.68 -12.12 2.91
C THR A 47 -10.02 -12.47 1.59
N LEU A 48 -8.77 -12.93 1.65
CA LEU A 48 -8.09 -13.52 0.50
C LEU A 48 -8.88 -14.74 0.02
N ASN A 49 -8.98 -14.89 -1.28
CA ASN A 49 -9.54 -16.10 -1.86
C ASN A 49 -8.60 -17.30 -1.65
N GLU A 50 -9.12 -18.50 -1.80
CA GLU A 50 -8.36 -19.74 -1.54
C GLU A 50 -7.11 -19.86 -2.41
N LYS A 51 -7.16 -19.41 -3.66
CA LYS A 51 -6.01 -19.41 -4.56
C LYS A 51 -4.87 -18.53 -4.02
N ALA A 52 -5.19 -17.34 -3.53
CA ALA A 52 -4.20 -16.46 -2.93
C ALA A 52 -3.62 -17.04 -1.63
N LYS A 53 -4.45 -17.63 -0.77
CA LYS A 53 -3.97 -18.32 0.46
C LYS A 53 -3.04 -19.48 0.12
N GLN A 54 -3.36 -20.28 -0.89
CA GLN A 54 -2.52 -21.36 -1.36
C GLN A 54 -1.14 -20.88 -1.84
N LEU A 55 -1.08 -19.74 -2.57
CA LEU A 55 0.19 -19.15 -2.99
C LEU A 55 1.09 -18.80 -1.81
N PHE A 56 0.55 -18.22 -0.74
CA PHE A 56 1.32 -17.90 0.47
C PHE A 56 1.70 -19.12 1.30
N SER A 57 0.95 -20.22 1.19
CA SER A 57 1.24 -21.49 1.87
C SER A 57 2.21 -22.36 1.08
N ALA A 58 2.34 -22.13 -0.22
CA ALA A 58 3.27 -22.85 -1.06
C ALA A 58 4.70 -22.37 -0.80
N ASN A 59 5.68 -23.27 -0.83
CA ASN A 59 7.09 -22.91 -0.69
C ASN A 59 7.67 -22.40 -2.02
N ILE A 60 7.05 -21.37 -2.57
CA ILE A 60 7.44 -20.69 -3.81
C ILE A 60 7.60 -19.20 -3.57
N PRO A 61 8.46 -18.50 -4.34
CA PRO A 61 8.57 -17.06 -4.27
C PRO A 61 7.27 -16.34 -4.65
N VAL A 62 6.83 -15.41 -3.79
CA VAL A 62 5.64 -14.59 -4.03
C VAL A 62 6.02 -13.12 -3.94
N ILE A 63 5.84 -12.36 -5.01
CA ILE A 63 6.06 -10.92 -5.03
C ILE A 63 4.73 -10.21 -4.80
N VAL A 64 4.69 -9.32 -3.80
CA VAL A 64 3.47 -8.63 -3.37
C VAL A 64 3.69 -7.11 -3.43
N PRO A 65 3.22 -6.43 -4.49
CA PRO A 65 3.23 -4.97 -4.53
C PRO A 65 2.11 -4.40 -3.63
N ILE A 66 2.50 -3.49 -2.72
CA ILE A 66 1.59 -2.88 -1.73
C ILE A 66 1.55 -1.36 -1.91
N PHE A 67 0.34 -0.83 -2.07
CA PHE A 67 0.08 0.57 -2.39
C PHE A 67 -0.43 1.41 -1.20
N SER A 68 -0.82 0.78 -0.09
CA SER A 68 -1.26 1.51 1.12
C SER A 68 -0.88 0.78 2.40
N PRO A 69 -0.60 1.53 3.50
CA PRO A 69 -0.34 0.93 4.81
C PRO A 69 -1.51 0.08 5.31
N ARG A 70 -2.76 0.51 5.06
CA ARG A 70 -3.95 -0.26 5.41
C ARG A 70 -3.98 -1.63 4.72
N THR A 71 -3.66 -1.68 3.43
CA THR A 71 -3.59 -2.96 2.69
C THR A 71 -2.51 -3.87 3.28
N ALA A 72 -1.36 -3.32 3.68
CA ALA A 72 -0.30 -4.07 4.36
C ALA A 72 -0.79 -4.67 5.69
N GLU A 73 -1.43 -3.85 6.52
CA GLU A 73 -1.99 -4.28 7.83
C GLU A 73 -3.04 -5.40 7.64
N LEU A 74 -3.93 -5.25 6.65
CA LEU A 74 -4.97 -6.24 6.35
C LEU A 74 -4.39 -7.55 5.80
N LEU A 75 -3.34 -7.46 4.99
CA LEU A 75 -2.64 -8.64 4.48
C LEU A 75 -2.02 -9.43 5.62
N LEU A 76 -1.30 -8.77 6.54
CA LEU A 76 -0.65 -9.43 7.67
C LEU A 76 -1.61 -10.13 8.65
N LYS A 77 -2.87 -9.71 8.68
CA LYS A 77 -3.89 -10.43 9.46
C LYS A 77 -4.30 -11.76 8.85
N GLN A 78 -4.02 -11.97 7.57
CA GLN A 78 -4.54 -13.10 6.80
C GLN A 78 -3.46 -14.07 6.32
N ILE A 79 -2.19 -13.65 6.35
CA ILE A 79 -1.05 -14.48 5.96
C ILE A 79 0.04 -14.45 7.02
N GLN A 80 0.87 -15.49 7.03
CA GLN A 80 2.17 -15.49 7.70
C GLN A 80 3.25 -15.38 6.61
N PRO A 81 3.87 -14.20 6.43
CA PRO A 81 4.92 -14.03 5.45
C PRO A 81 6.10 -14.97 5.75
N SER A 82 6.69 -15.52 4.72
CA SER A 82 7.89 -16.35 4.79
C SER A 82 9.07 -15.65 4.12
N ILE A 83 10.25 -16.23 4.21
CA ILE A 83 11.46 -15.80 3.48
C ILE A 83 11.23 -15.77 1.95
N GLN A 84 10.25 -16.52 1.44
CA GLN A 84 9.84 -16.50 0.04
C GLN A 84 8.87 -15.36 -0.30
N THR A 85 8.49 -14.52 0.67
CA THR A 85 7.59 -13.39 0.44
C THR A 85 8.39 -12.11 0.21
N TYR A 86 8.29 -11.54 -0.98
CA TYR A 86 8.95 -10.33 -1.40
C TYR A 86 7.96 -9.17 -1.48
N ILE A 87 8.04 -8.23 -0.55
CA ILE A 87 7.17 -7.05 -0.53
C ILE A 87 7.81 -5.93 -1.36
N VAL A 88 7.02 -5.32 -2.24
CA VAL A 88 7.36 -4.06 -2.89
C VAL A 88 6.45 -2.97 -2.33
N ALA A 89 6.98 -2.15 -1.44
CA ALA A 89 6.24 -1.07 -0.79
C ALA A 89 6.31 0.21 -1.63
N MET A 90 5.17 0.88 -1.86
CA MET A 90 5.13 2.16 -2.55
C MET A 90 5.77 3.30 -1.74
N SER A 91 5.87 3.17 -0.42
CA SER A 91 6.40 4.22 0.47
C SER A 91 7.01 3.63 1.74
N GLN A 92 7.80 4.46 2.42
CA GLN A 92 8.41 4.12 3.71
C GLN A 92 7.34 3.74 4.77
N SER A 93 6.20 4.43 4.80
CA SER A 93 5.12 4.14 5.76
C SER A 93 4.50 2.75 5.56
N ILE A 94 4.52 2.23 4.33
CA ILE A 94 4.11 0.85 4.04
C ILE A 94 5.18 -0.13 4.51
N ALA A 95 6.46 0.14 4.21
CA ALA A 95 7.57 -0.73 4.62
C ALA A 95 7.65 -0.88 6.15
N GLN A 96 7.35 0.20 6.89
CA GLN A 96 7.32 0.18 8.36
C GLN A 96 6.32 -0.83 8.94
N VAL A 97 5.23 -1.15 8.24
CA VAL A 97 4.26 -2.18 8.68
C VAL A 97 4.92 -3.56 8.76
N PHE A 98 5.90 -3.81 7.90
CA PHE A 98 6.64 -5.09 7.83
C PHE A 98 7.93 -5.10 8.66
N ALA A 99 8.36 -3.97 9.20
CA ALA A 99 9.67 -3.83 9.87
C ALA A 99 9.86 -4.73 11.11
N LYS A 100 8.77 -5.21 11.70
CA LYS A 100 8.81 -6.10 12.88
C LYS A 100 8.74 -7.60 12.52
N ILE A 101 8.63 -7.91 11.23
CA ILE A 101 8.52 -9.29 10.77
C ILE A 101 9.93 -9.78 10.42
N PRO A 102 10.44 -10.81 11.11
CA PRO A 102 11.76 -11.34 10.81
C PRO A 102 11.77 -11.97 9.41
N ASP A 103 12.91 -11.90 8.77
CA ASP A 103 13.23 -12.58 7.51
C ASP A 103 12.34 -12.21 6.31
N ILE A 104 11.58 -11.10 6.38
CA ILE A 104 10.79 -10.63 5.26
C ILE A 104 11.62 -9.78 4.30
N ASN A 105 11.54 -10.08 3.02
CA ASN A 105 12.18 -9.27 1.99
C ASN A 105 11.27 -8.09 1.64
N CYS A 106 11.63 -6.87 2.06
CA CYS A 106 10.86 -5.66 1.77
C CYS A 106 11.74 -4.63 1.05
N SER A 107 11.31 -4.22 -0.14
CA SER A 107 11.92 -3.14 -0.92
C SER A 107 10.95 -1.98 -1.08
N ILE A 108 11.49 -0.75 -1.24
CA ILE A 108 10.69 0.45 -1.43
C ILE A 108 10.88 0.94 -2.86
N ALA A 109 9.78 1.29 -3.53
CA ALA A 109 9.83 1.90 -4.85
C ALA A 109 10.54 3.27 -4.80
N LYS A 110 11.26 3.64 -5.87
CA LYS A 110 12.01 4.91 -5.93
C LYS A 110 11.14 6.15 -5.80
N SER A 111 9.88 6.06 -6.26
CA SER A 111 8.87 7.11 -6.19
C SER A 111 7.49 6.48 -6.00
N PRO A 112 6.51 7.20 -5.41
CA PRO A 112 5.18 6.67 -5.13
C PRO A 112 4.28 6.72 -6.37
N ASP A 113 4.72 6.07 -7.45
CA ASP A 113 3.98 5.99 -8.70
C ASP A 113 3.99 4.57 -9.29
N GLN A 114 3.08 4.33 -10.23
CA GLN A 114 2.89 3.03 -10.84
C GLN A 114 4.14 2.55 -11.60
N LYS A 115 4.84 3.45 -12.28
CA LYS A 115 6.04 3.10 -13.09
C LYS A 115 7.17 2.60 -12.19
N ALA A 116 7.44 3.29 -11.08
CA ALA A 116 8.45 2.90 -10.11
C ALA A 116 8.10 1.56 -9.43
N MET A 117 6.82 1.32 -9.12
CA MET A 117 6.36 0.05 -8.61
C MET A 117 6.60 -1.09 -9.60
N GLN A 118 6.21 -0.91 -10.87
CA GLN A 118 6.46 -1.91 -11.92
C GLN A 118 7.95 -2.20 -12.09
N GLN A 119 8.80 -1.17 -12.13
CA GLN A 119 10.25 -1.33 -12.24
C GLN A 119 10.83 -2.12 -11.06
N SER A 120 10.34 -1.89 -9.84
CA SER A 120 10.78 -2.61 -8.65
C SER A 120 10.39 -4.08 -8.70
N VAL A 121 9.18 -4.40 -9.16
CA VAL A 121 8.72 -5.77 -9.36
C VAL A 121 9.57 -6.48 -10.43
N VAL A 122 9.79 -5.84 -11.58
CA VAL A 122 10.59 -6.42 -12.68
C VAL A 122 12.04 -6.66 -12.23
N ARG A 123 12.63 -5.75 -11.43
CA ARG A 123 13.96 -5.95 -10.88
C ARG A 123 14.01 -7.16 -9.97
N LEU A 124 13.07 -7.30 -9.03
CA LEU A 124 13.00 -8.47 -8.15
C LEU A 124 12.83 -9.78 -8.91
N LEU A 125 12.02 -9.78 -9.96
CA LEU A 125 11.86 -10.97 -10.82
C LEU A 125 13.18 -11.39 -11.46
N ARG A 126 14.01 -10.43 -11.85
CA ARG A 126 15.34 -10.69 -12.45
C ARG A 126 16.38 -11.12 -11.41
N ASP A 127 16.45 -10.39 -10.30
CA ASP A 127 17.46 -10.60 -9.25
C ASP A 127 17.27 -11.94 -8.53
N ALA A 128 16.02 -12.36 -8.36
CA ALA A 128 15.69 -13.62 -7.72
C ALA A 128 15.71 -14.84 -8.67
N ASN A 129 16.16 -14.66 -9.93
CA ASN A 129 16.05 -15.70 -10.98
C ASN A 129 14.62 -16.28 -11.12
N LEU A 130 13.59 -15.51 -10.73
CA LEU A 130 12.20 -15.90 -10.79
C LEU A 130 11.63 -15.81 -12.22
N LEU A 131 12.41 -15.27 -13.14
CA LEU A 131 12.20 -15.33 -14.58
C LEU A 131 12.93 -16.56 -15.13
N GLU A 132 12.68 -17.74 -14.64
CA GLU A 132 12.91 -18.91 -15.51
C GLU A 132 11.98 -18.77 -16.72
N PRO A 133 12.49 -18.98 -17.93
CA PRO A 133 11.63 -18.83 -19.09
C PRO A 133 10.48 -19.83 -18.97
N LEU A 134 9.25 -19.35 -19.13
CA LEU A 134 8.07 -20.14 -19.49
C LEU A 134 8.30 -20.77 -20.90
N ALA A 135 9.45 -21.36 -21.09
CA ALA A 135 9.86 -22.01 -22.32
C ALA A 135 10.05 -23.49 -22.01
N LYS A 136 9.16 -24.25 -22.60
CA LYS A 136 9.19 -25.70 -22.84
C LYS A 136 8.26 -26.54 -21.96
N HIS A 137 6.97 -26.43 -22.23
CA HIS A 137 6.18 -27.63 -22.34
C HIS A 137 5.51 -27.62 -23.73
N HIS A 138 6.18 -28.21 -24.67
CA HIS A 138 5.57 -28.72 -25.90
C HIS A 138 4.88 -30.04 -25.59
#